data_f414a48a368bd7ac571f34529cad2478
#
_entry.id   f414a48a368bd7ac571f34529cad2478
#
_cell.length_a   1.000
_cell.length_b   1.000
_cell.length_c   1.000
_cell.angle_alpha   90.00
_cell.angle_beta   90.00
_cell.angle_gamma   90.00
#
_symmetry.space_group_name_H-M   'P 1'
#
loop_
_entity.id
_entity.type
_entity.pdbx_description
1 polymer ?
#
loop_
_entity_poly.entity_id
_entity_poly.type
_entity_poly.pdbx_seq_one_letter_code
_entity_poly.pdbx_strand_id
1 'polypeptide(L)'
;MREEERKERRAERLKARRRKVLLLRLGIAAAAVALICVGGKIFAGQAEKRKIQEEQQALLDQYQSGAEEINGYCGDYAKRNGFAVPEGQGSFADWLADQYGDPYRKDMIERLEAGLEEKDFYEVTGESLMVLADRYLGRTDQAENQIYYREGKKEGKAVLSFAGDLCLAEDGFVLDHYNASEGLSSRISPEILERTRAVDIFFLNHEFCISDRGEPLQGKKYTFRAKPERIKILEEMGTDLVSLANNHVYDYGPEAMKNTADILEAAEIPYVGGGRNYEEAVRPVYYVVNGIKIGYVAATRAEKIRYTPEAEENAPGVFLTYDTEAFNEGIRRAKKQCDYLVAYVHWGTEDSDQYETYQQDMAREFFASGADIIVGGHPHVLQGIEYMEEKPVVYSLGDFWFNDETKDTGVLELDISIDGLEEMRFLPCRQQDFSTQYLKDSAEQGKLYSRLEALSPNIEIDDKGVIQKKGA
;
A
#
# COMPACT_ATOMS: atom_id res chain seq x y z
N MET A 1 -20.84 34.01 26.04
CA MET A 1 -20.77 35.06 25.01
C MET A 1 -19.67 34.83 24.00
N ARG A 2 -18.37 34.86 24.34
CA ARG A 2 -17.30 34.69 23.32
C ARG A 2 -17.25 33.32 22.63
N GLU A 3 -17.72 32.26 23.24
CA GLU A 3 -17.70 30.92 22.65
C GLU A 3 -18.90 30.65 21.72
N GLU A 4 -20.06 31.19 22.04
CA GLU A 4 -21.25 31.17 21.16
C GLU A 4 -21.04 32.02 19.90
N GLU A 5 -20.48 33.21 20.04
CA GLU A 5 -20.11 34.05 18.89
C GLU A 5 -19.09 33.39 17.98
N ARG A 6 -18.13 32.61 18.54
CA ARG A 6 -17.19 31.81 17.75
C ARG A 6 -17.86 30.66 17.02
N LYS A 7 -18.82 29.97 17.65
CA LYS A 7 -19.62 28.92 17.05
C LYS A 7 -20.54 29.47 15.94
N GLU A 8 -21.18 30.61 16.16
CA GLU A 8 -21.97 31.26 15.11
C GLU A 8 -21.14 31.71 13.92
N ARG A 9 -20.01 32.39 14.13
CA ARG A 9 -19.12 32.80 13.06
C ARG A 9 -18.52 31.59 12.30
N ARG A 10 -18.26 30.48 13.00
CA ARG A 10 -17.85 29.23 12.38
C ARG A 10 -18.96 28.61 11.54
N ALA A 11 -20.21 28.61 12.04
CA ALA A 11 -21.36 28.12 11.29
C ALA A 11 -21.67 28.99 10.06
N GLU A 12 -21.54 30.31 10.16
CA GLU A 12 -21.71 31.22 9.03
C GLU A 12 -20.60 31.04 7.96
N ARG A 13 -19.36 30.87 8.39
CA ARG A 13 -18.24 30.55 7.48
C ARG A 13 -18.45 29.20 6.79
N LEU A 14 -18.94 28.19 7.51
CA LEU A 14 -19.29 26.88 6.93
C LEU A 14 -20.44 26.99 5.90
N LYS A 15 -21.49 27.78 6.21
CA LYS A 15 -22.60 28.01 5.27
C LYS A 15 -22.14 28.78 4.02
N ALA A 16 -21.31 29.79 4.18
CA ALA A 16 -20.74 30.53 3.08
C ALA A 16 -19.80 29.65 2.21
N ARG A 17 -19.00 28.81 2.88
CA ARG A 17 -18.14 27.82 2.24
C ARG A 17 -18.96 26.79 1.45
N ARG A 18 -20.01 26.20 2.03
CA ARG A 18 -20.94 25.28 1.34
C ARG A 18 -21.60 25.89 0.12
N ARG A 19 -21.97 27.18 0.17
CA ARG A 19 -22.57 27.90 -0.97
C ARG A 19 -21.55 28.12 -2.09
N LYS A 20 -20.30 28.46 -1.77
CA LYS A 20 -19.20 28.57 -2.74
C LYS A 20 -18.87 27.22 -3.37
N VAL A 21 -18.80 26.16 -2.56
CA VAL A 21 -18.58 24.78 -3.03
C VAL A 21 -19.70 24.32 -3.98
N LEU A 22 -20.96 24.64 -3.67
CA LEU A 22 -22.07 24.28 -4.55
C LEU A 22 -21.98 25.00 -5.91
N LEU A 23 -21.56 26.27 -5.91
CA LEU A 23 -21.33 27.02 -7.15
C LEU A 23 -20.17 26.48 -7.96
N LEU A 24 -19.11 26.02 -7.27
CA LEU A 24 -17.96 25.38 -7.88
C LEU A 24 -18.35 24.00 -8.49
N ARG A 25 -19.13 23.19 -7.78
CA ARG A 25 -19.68 21.92 -8.29
C ARG A 25 -20.44 22.11 -9.59
N LEU A 26 -21.32 23.10 -9.64
CA LEU A 26 -22.08 23.44 -10.84
C LEU A 26 -21.17 23.91 -11.99
N GLY A 27 -20.11 24.65 -11.67
CA GLY A 27 -19.13 25.10 -12.64
C GLY A 27 -18.27 23.97 -13.22
N ILE A 28 -17.82 23.06 -12.35
CA ILE A 28 -16.97 21.92 -12.75
C ILE A 28 -17.77 20.88 -13.56
N ALA A 29 -19.00 20.53 -13.12
CA ALA A 29 -19.87 19.61 -13.85
C ALA A 29 -20.17 20.14 -15.26
N ALA A 30 -20.40 21.45 -15.40
CA ALA A 30 -20.61 22.04 -16.70
C ALA A 30 -19.31 22.08 -17.57
N ALA A 31 -18.13 22.23 -16.96
CA ALA A 31 -16.85 22.12 -17.63
C ALA A 31 -16.60 20.70 -18.14
N ALA A 32 -16.92 19.69 -17.33
CA ALA A 32 -16.82 18.28 -17.70
C ALA A 32 -17.70 17.96 -18.93
N VAL A 33 -18.95 18.37 -18.89
CA VAL A 33 -19.89 18.18 -20.02
C VAL A 33 -19.38 18.89 -21.30
N ALA A 34 -18.82 20.10 -21.17
CA ALA A 34 -18.30 20.84 -22.32
C ALA A 34 -17.07 20.15 -22.95
N LEU A 35 -16.17 19.57 -22.13
CA LEU A 35 -14.97 18.87 -22.59
C LEU A 35 -15.29 17.52 -23.25
N ILE A 36 -16.26 16.77 -22.71
CA ILE A 36 -16.75 15.49 -23.30
C ILE A 36 -17.41 15.74 -24.66
N CYS A 37 -18.14 16.86 -24.81
CA CYS A 37 -18.77 17.23 -26.10
C CYS A 37 -17.77 17.63 -27.18
N VAL A 38 -16.57 18.09 -26.81
CA VAL A 38 -15.54 18.48 -27.79
C VAL A 38 -14.85 17.28 -28.44
N GLY A 39 -14.66 16.18 -27.71
CA GLY A 39 -14.07 14.94 -28.27
C GLY A 39 -14.96 14.22 -29.28
N GLY A 40 -16.27 14.46 -29.31
CA GLY A 40 -17.25 13.71 -30.09
C GLY A 40 -17.73 14.32 -31.40
N LYS A 41 -17.41 15.59 -31.73
CA LYS A 41 -17.97 16.23 -32.95
C LYS A 41 -17.00 17.12 -33.69
N ILE A 42 -16.23 16.53 -34.57
CA ILE A 42 -15.35 17.22 -35.53
C ILE A 42 -16.13 18.00 -36.63
N PHE A 43 -17.48 18.00 -36.66
CA PHE A 43 -18.30 18.57 -37.74
C PHE A 43 -19.45 19.49 -37.29
N ALA A 44 -19.29 20.28 -36.24
CA ALA A 44 -20.27 21.34 -35.96
C ALA A 44 -19.78 22.70 -36.50
N GLY A 45 -20.68 23.48 -37.11
CA GLY A 45 -20.37 24.72 -37.81
C GLY A 45 -19.66 25.77 -36.91
N GLN A 46 -19.02 26.78 -37.52
CA GLN A 46 -18.23 27.82 -36.83
C GLN A 46 -18.99 28.55 -35.72
N ALA A 47 -20.30 28.69 -35.78
CA ALA A 47 -21.13 29.32 -34.76
C ALA A 47 -21.27 28.48 -33.50
N GLU A 48 -21.34 27.14 -33.65
CA GLU A 48 -21.40 26.19 -32.52
C GLU A 48 -20.05 26.06 -31.82
N LYS A 49 -18.95 26.11 -32.60
CA LYS A 49 -17.59 26.18 -32.04
C LYS A 49 -17.37 27.44 -31.19
N ARG A 50 -17.93 28.58 -31.64
CA ARG A 50 -17.79 29.85 -30.93
C ARG A 50 -18.60 29.83 -29.62
N LYS A 51 -19.80 29.24 -29.63
CA LYS A 51 -20.64 29.07 -28.44
C LYS A 51 -19.98 28.14 -27.44
N ILE A 52 -19.41 27.01 -27.88
CA ILE A 52 -18.66 26.07 -27.06
C ILE A 52 -17.42 26.76 -26.44
N GLN A 53 -16.68 27.57 -27.20
CA GLN A 53 -15.54 28.33 -26.69
C GLN A 53 -15.96 29.40 -25.65
N GLU A 54 -17.07 30.09 -25.89
CA GLU A 54 -17.62 31.08 -24.94
C GLU A 54 -18.10 30.40 -23.63
N GLU A 55 -18.73 29.21 -23.73
CA GLU A 55 -19.12 28.41 -22.58
C GLU A 55 -17.90 27.84 -21.84
N GLN A 56 -16.88 27.35 -22.55
CA GLN A 56 -15.61 26.91 -21.97
C GLN A 56 -14.87 28.05 -21.26
N GLN A 57 -14.83 29.24 -21.85
CA GLN A 57 -14.18 30.40 -21.23
C GLN A 57 -14.92 30.84 -19.97
N ALA A 58 -16.26 30.87 -20.01
CA ALA A 58 -17.07 31.21 -18.84
C ALA A 58 -16.88 30.19 -17.68
N LEU A 59 -16.65 28.93 -18.01
CA LEU A 59 -16.39 27.85 -17.05
C LEU A 59 -14.95 27.96 -16.49
N LEU A 60 -13.98 28.29 -17.31
CA LEU A 60 -12.61 28.60 -16.89
C LEU A 60 -12.57 29.81 -15.96
N ASP A 61 -13.31 30.87 -16.29
CA ASP A 61 -13.39 32.08 -15.47
C ASP A 61 -14.05 31.78 -14.10
N GLN A 62 -15.04 30.92 -14.07
CA GLN A 62 -15.71 30.47 -12.86
C GLN A 62 -14.83 29.55 -12.01
N TYR A 63 -14.05 28.70 -12.66
CA TYR A 63 -13.02 27.86 -12.04
C TYR A 63 -11.91 28.71 -11.43
N GLN A 64 -11.41 29.72 -12.15
CA GLN A 64 -10.39 30.65 -11.67
C GLN A 64 -10.84 31.45 -10.45
N SER A 65 -12.13 31.81 -10.36
CA SER A 65 -12.67 32.54 -9.18
C SER A 65 -12.78 31.69 -7.91
N GLY A 66 -12.88 30.38 -8.03
CA GLY A 66 -12.81 29.41 -6.92
C GLY A 66 -11.41 28.86 -6.63
N ALA A 67 -10.47 29.11 -7.54
CA ALA A 67 -9.16 28.52 -7.55
C ALA A 67 -8.28 28.90 -6.34
N GLU A 68 -8.43 30.09 -5.79
CA GLU A 68 -7.65 30.54 -4.62
C GLU A 68 -7.90 29.67 -3.37
N GLU A 69 -9.14 29.23 -3.13
CA GLU A 69 -9.46 28.36 -1.99
C GLU A 69 -8.98 26.92 -2.24
N ILE A 70 -9.19 26.40 -3.45
CA ILE A 70 -8.70 25.07 -3.85
C ILE A 70 -7.17 25.05 -3.86
N ASN A 71 -6.53 26.10 -4.37
CA ASN A 71 -5.08 26.24 -4.38
C ASN A 71 -4.49 26.32 -2.98
N GLY A 72 -5.14 26.99 -2.04
CA GLY A 72 -4.73 27.01 -0.65
C GLY A 72 -4.72 25.60 -0.07
N TYR A 73 -5.81 24.86 -0.29
CA TYR A 73 -5.94 23.48 0.18
C TYR A 73 -4.97 22.52 -0.53
N CYS A 74 -4.89 22.60 -1.86
CA CYS A 74 -3.95 21.79 -2.65
C CYS A 74 -2.49 22.18 -2.37
N GLY A 75 -2.21 23.45 -2.11
CA GLY A 75 -0.88 23.93 -1.75
C GLY A 75 -0.43 23.37 -0.39
N ASP A 76 -1.29 23.38 0.61
CA ASP A 76 -1.00 22.79 1.92
C ASP A 76 -0.87 21.25 1.84
N TYR A 77 -1.70 20.61 1.04
CA TYR A 77 -1.62 19.18 0.81
C TYR A 77 -0.36 18.81 0.00
N ALA A 78 -0.04 19.56 -1.06
CA ALA A 78 1.16 19.39 -1.86
C ALA A 78 2.43 19.53 -1.00
N LYS A 79 2.46 20.53 -0.12
CA LYS A 79 3.57 20.75 0.80
C LYS A 79 3.73 19.59 1.79
N ARG A 80 2.64 19.05 2.33
CA ARG A 80 2.65 17.88 3.21
C ARG A 80 3.11 16.60 2.50
N ASN A 81 2.88 16.51 1.19
CA ASN A 81 3.24 15.36 0.36
C ASN A 81 4.45 15.64 -0.56
N GLY A 82 5.21 16.70 -0.30
CA GLY A 82 6.47 17.00 -0.97
C GLY A 82 6.37 17.45 -2.43
N PHE A 83 5.20 17.88 -2.89
CA PHE A 83 5.06 18.45 -4.23
C PHE A 83 5.54 19.91 -4.25
N ALA A 84 6.49 20.23 -5.13
CA ALA A 84 6.86 21.60 -5.41
C ALA A 84 5.88 22.20 -6.43
N VAL A 85 4.99 23.07 -5.96
CA VAL A 85 4.17 23.90 -6.86
C VAL A 85 5.03 25.06 -7.34
N PRO A 86 5.25 25.26 -8.65
CA PRO A 86 6.08 26.34 -9.15
C PRO A 86 5.51 27.71 -8.75
N GLU A 87 6.36 28.61 -8.23
CA GLU A 87 5.97 29.99 -7.94
C GLU A 87 5.54 30.72 -9.21
N GLY A 88 4.42 31.45 -9.15
CA GLY A 88 3.92 32.32 -10.22
C GLY A 88 3.12 31.61 -11.33
N GLN A 89 2.84 30.37 -11.20
CA GLN A 89 1.91 29.66 -12.07
C GLN A 89 0.50 29.69 -11.44
N GLY A 90 -0.54 29.83 -12.26
CA GLY A 90 -1.94 29.91 -11.82
C GLY A 90 -2.37 28.87 -10.78
N SER A 91 -3.51 28.26 -10.93
CA SER A 91 -3.89 27.16 -10.02
C SER A 91 -2.98 25.94 -10.26
N PHE A 92 -2.79 25.11 -9.23
CA PHE A 92 -2.05 23.85 -9.35
C PHE A 92 -2.67 22.95 -10.45
N ALA A 93 -3.99 22.95 -10.54
CA ALA A 93 -4.72 22.22 -11.58
C ALA A 93 -4.49 22.80 -12.99
N ASP A 94 -4.39 24.12 -13.14
CA ASP A 94 -4.06 24.76 -14.42
C ASP A 94 -2.64 24.40 -14.85
N TRP A 95 -1.69 24.44 -13.92
CA TRP A 95 -0.31 24.01 -14.18
C TRP A 95 -0.23 22.55 -14.62
N LEU A 96 -0.94 21.63 -13.96
CA LEU A 96 -0.99 20.23 -14.38
C LEU A 96 -1.64 20.07 -15.77
N ALA A 97 -2.72 20.80 -16.04
CA ALA A 97 -3.39 20.76 -17.35
C ALA A 97 -2.48 21.30 -18.46
N ASP A 98 -1.65 22.29 -18.18
CA ASP A 98 -0.67 22.82 -19.14
C ASP A 98 0.48 21.84 -19.39
N GLN A 99 0.92 21.11 -18.36
CA GLN A 99 2.01 20.15 -18.49
C GLN A 99 1.60 18.85 -19.19
N TYR A 100 0.42 18.32 -18.90
CA TYR A 100 0.01 16.95 -19.27
C TYR A 100 -1.15 16.88 -20.25
N GLY A 101 -1.81 18.01 -20.56
CA GLY A 101 -2.78 18.11 -21.65
C GLY A 101 -4.08 17.32 -21.44
N ASP A 102 -4.64 16.79 -22.56
CA ASP A 102 -5.97 16.20 -22.60
C ASP A 102 -6.16 14.93 -21.75
N PRO A 103 -5.18 14.00 -21.64
CA PRO A 103 -5.34 12.84 -20.74
C PRO A 103 -5.55 13.26 -19.29
N TYR A 104 -4.76 14.21 -18.79
CA TYR A 104 -4.92 14.75 -17.45
C TYR A 104 -6.29 15.40 -17.25
N ARG A 105 -6.75 16.20 -18.24
CA ARG A 105 -8.07 16.85 -18.16
C ARG A 105 -9.20 15.85 -18.04
N LYS A 106 -9.13 14.75 -18.79
CA LYS A 106 -10.10 13.66 -18.72
C LYS A 106 -10.13 13.01 -17.34
N ASP A 107 -8.97 12.60 -16.84
CA ASP A 107 -8.85 11.99 -15.51
C ASP A 107 -9.34 12.93 -14.40
N MET A 108 -9.01 14.22 -14.48
CA MET A 108 -9.49 15.23 -13.55
C MET A 108 -11.01 15.32 -13.54
N ILE A 109 -11.64 15.31 -14.72
CA ILE A 109 -13.09 15.38 -14.86
C ILE A 109 -13.76 14.18 -14.20
N GLU A 110 -13.29 12.97 -14.50
CA GLU A 110 -13.83 11.73 -13.94
C GLU A 110 -13.75 11.72 -12.40
N ARG A 111 -12.64 12.16 -11.83
CA ARG A 111 -12.48 12.24 -10.37
C ARG A 111 -13.34 13.34 -9.73
N LEU A 112 -13.49 14.46 -10.39
CA LEU A 112 -14.36 15.54 -9.91
C LEU A 112 -15.83 15.15 -9.97
N GLU A 113 -16.26 14.43 -11.00
CA GLU A 113 -17.61 13.87 -11.10
C GLU A 113 -17.89 12.87 -9.97
N ALA A 114 -16.96 11.96 -9.71
CA ALA A 114 -17.06 11.04 -8.58
C ALA A 114 -17.15 11.76 -7.23
N GLY A 115 -16.40 12.86 -7.05
CA GLY A 115 -16.43 13.68 -5.82
C GLY A 115 -17.71 14.50 -5.62
N LEU A 116 -18.54 14.70 -6.65
CA LEU A 116 -19.77 15.50 -6.56
C LEU A 116 -20.83 14.89 -5.64
N GLU A 117 -20.79 13.59 -5.39
CA GLU A 117 -21.73 12.87 -4.53
C GLU A 117 -21.33 12.87 -3.06
N GLU A 118 -20.09 13.26 -2.73
CA GLU A 118 -19.53 13.21 -1.38
C GLU A 118 -19.97 14.41 -0.50
N LYS A 119 -19.99 14.16 0.81
CA LYS A 119 -20.44 15.18 1.80
C LYS A 119 -19.50 16.38 1.93
N ASP A 120 -18.21 16.17 1.75
CA ASP A 120 -17.18 17.21 1.79
C ASP A 120 -16.45 17.30 0.46
N PHE A 121 -17.12 17.86 -0.51
CA PHE A 121 -16.62 18.00 -1.88
C PHE A 121 -15.25 18.70 -1.95
N TYR A 122 -15.01 19.67 -1.07
CA TYR A 122 -13.78 20.45 -1.10
C TYR A 122 -12.56 19.62 -0.71
N GLU A 123 -12.69 18.84 0.35
CA GLU A 123 -11.65 17.92 0.81
C GLU A 123 -11.41 16.81 -0.21
N VAL A 124 -12.47 16.14 -0.64
CA VAL A 124 -12.43 15.07 -1.65
C VAL A 124 -11.83 15.57 -2.98
N THR A 125 -12.21 16.76 -3.42
CA THR A 125 -11.66 17.35 -4.66
C THR A 125 -10.16 17.62 -4.53
N GLY A 126 -9.72 18.21 -3.40
CA GLY A 126 -8.30 18.45 -3.14
C GLY A 126 -7.50 17.16 -3.12
N GLU A 127 -7.97 16.14 -2.42
CA GLU A 127 -7.34 14.81 -2.38
C GLU A 127 -7.30 14.16 -3.77
N SER A 128 -8.38 14.23 -4.53
CA SER A 128 -8.44 13.70 -5.90
C SER A 128 -7.47 14.39 -6.84
N LEU A 129 -7.32 15.71 -6.74
CA LEU A 129 -6.34 16.46 -7.53
C LEU A 129 -4.90 16.07 -7.16
N MET A 130 -4.62 15.75 -5.89
CA MET A 130 -3.29 15.30 -5.48
C MET A 130 -2.97 13.89 -5.97
N VAL A 131 -3.95 12.96 -5.97
CA VAL A 131 -3.76 11.64 -6.61
C VAL A 131 -3.45 11.79 -8.10
N LEU A 132 -4.12 12.71 -8.79
CA LEU A 132 -3.80 13.02 -10.20
C LEU A 132 -2.41 13.65 -10.35
N ALA A 133 -2.02 14.52 -9.43
CA ALA A 133 -0.69 15.10 -9.42
C ALA A 133 0.41 14.04 -9.25
N ASP A 134 0.22 13.10 -8.34
CA ASP A 134 1.11 11.95 -8.18
C ASP A 134 1.23 11.15 -9.48
N ARG A 135 0.11 10.89 -10.15
CA ARG A 135 0.07 10.15 -11.41
C ARG A 135 0.84 10.81 -12.53
N TYR A 136 0.74 12.14 -12.66
CA TYR A 136 1.30 12.86 -13.81
C TYR A 136 2.67 13.47 -13.55
N LEU A 137 3.03 13.78 -12.31
CA LEU A 137 4.29 14.43 -12.01
C LEU A 137 5.51 13.52 -12.13
N GLY A 138 5.37 12.20 -12.00
CA GLY A 138 6.46 11.24 -12.16
C GLY A 138 7.70 11.67 -11.36
N ARG A 139 7.68 11.61 -10.03
CA ARG A 139 8.77 12.12 -9.20
C ARG A 139 9.72 11.02 -8.79
N THR A 140 10.99 11.29 -8.88
CA THR A 140 12.06 10.54 -8.23
C THR A 140 12.35 11.20 -6.89
N ASP A 141 12.72 10.44 -5.91
CA ASP A 141 13.08 10.90 -4.56
C ASP A 141 11.92 11.55 -3.78
N GLN A 142 11.18 10.71 -3.10
CA GLN A 142 10.05 11.09 -2.25
C GLN A 142 10.17 10.46 -0.86
N ALA A 143 11.38 10.07 -0.46
CA ALA A 143 11.60 9.34 0.78
C ALA A 143 11.04 10.05 2.02
N GLU A 144 11.13 11.39 2.07
CA GLU A 144 10.57 12.19 3.15
C GLU A 144 9.04 12.03 3.27
N ASN A 145 8.35 11.82 2.14
CA ASN A 145 6.90 11.67 2.06
C ASN A 145 6.46 10.24 1.85
N GLN A 146 7.41 9.29 1.80
CA GLN A 146 7.16 7.87 1.56
C GLN A 146 6.37 7.60 0.26
N ILE A 147 6.61 8.39 -0.78
CA ILE A 147 6.02 8.21 -2.10
C ILE A 147 7.14 7.83 -3.07
N TYR A 148 7.05 6.67 -3.69
CA TYR A 148 8.06 6.10 -4.57
C TYR A 148 7.48 5.87 -5.96
N TYR A 149 8.19 6.32 -6.99
CA TYR A 149 7.76 6.20 -8.38
C TYR A 149 8.50 5.06 -9.06
N ARG A 150 7.77 4.22 -9.79
CA ARG A 150 8.31 3.12 -10.57
C ARG A 150 7.80 3.18 -12.00
N GLU A 151 8.67 2.86 -12.96
CA GLU A 151 8.25 2.57 -14.31
C GLU A 151 7.58 1.18 -14.32
N GLY A 152 6.33 1.12 -14.76
CA GLY A 152 5.55 -0.12 -14.71
C GLY A 152 6.05 -1.17 -15.70
N LYS A 153 6.12 -2.41 -15.23
CA LYS A 153 6.52 -3.57 -16.04
C LYS A 153 5.44 -4.00 -17.04
N LYS A 154 4.19 -3.68 -16.78
CA LYS A 154 3.02 -4.08 -17.55
C LYS A 154 2.15 -2.86 -17.85
N GLU A 155 1.87 -2.59 -19.12
CA GLU A 155 1.11 -1.41 -19.54
C GLU A 155 -0.24 -1.30 -18.81
N GLY A 156 -0.53 -0.11 -18.26
CA GLY A 156 -1.79 0.20 -17.58
C GLY A 156 -2.02 -0.52 -16.25
N LYS A 157 -1.03 -1.24 -15.72
CA LYS A 157 -1.15 -2.01 -14.48
C LYS A 157 0.03 -1.78 -13.54
N ALA A 158 -0.22 -1.97 -12.25
CA ALA A 158 0.81 -2.20 -11.25
C ALA A 158 0.82 -3.70 -10.92
N VAL A 159 2.00 -4.31 -10.96
CA VAL A 159 2.20 -5.72 -10.62
C VAL A 159 2.85 -5.82 -9.26
N LEU A 160 2.14 -6.38 -8.29
CA LEU A 160 2.60 -6.51 -6.93
C LEU A 160 2.90 -7.97 -6.62
N SER A 161 3.89 -8.25 -5.79
CA SER A 161 4.05 -9.58 -5.22
C SER A 161 4.33 -9.53 -3.73
N PHE A 162 3.91 -10.58 -3.03
CA PHE A 162 4.02 -10.74 -1.59
C PHE A 162 4.59 -12.11 -1.28
N ALA A 163 5.59 -12.16 -0.42
CA ALA A 163 6.04 -13.40 0.18
C ALA A 163 5.72 -13.40 1.69
N GLY A 164 5.80 -14.58 2.30
CA GLY A 164 5.57 -14.76 3.71
C GLY A 164 6.74 -14.30 4.60
N ASP A 165 6.88 -14.97 5.74
CA ASP A 165 7.82 -14.58 6.78
C ASP A 165 9.27 -14.90 6.39
N LEU A 166 10.14 -13.89 6.48
CA LEU A 166 11.58 -14.01 6.22
C LEU A 166 12.35 -13.85 7.53
N CYS A 167 13.24 -14.80 7.84
CA CYS A 167 14.18 -14.71 8.95
C CYS A 167 15.62 -15.00 8.53
N LEU A 168 16.49 -13.99 8.61
CA LEU A 168 17.93 -14.10 8.31
C LEU A 168 18.78 -14.00 9.60
N ALA A 169 18.37 -14.68 10.67
CA ALA A 169 19.13 -14.66 11.93
C ALA A 169 20.53 -15.28 11.76
N GLU A 170 21.58 -14.64 12.31
CA GLU A 170 22.95 -15.18 12.30
C GLU A 170 23.07 -16.49 13.09
N ASP A 171 22.29 -16.62 14.16
CA ASP A 171 22.17 -17.86 14.94
C ASP A 171 21.16 -18.84 14.35
N GLY A 172 20.51 -18.44 13.25
CA GLY A 172 19.58 -19.23 12.49
C GLY A 172 20.30 -19.92 11.35
N PHE A 173 20.13 -21.16 11.26
CA PHE A 173 20.80 -22.08 10.32
C PHE A 173 20.65 -21.71 8.83
N VAL A 174 19.68 -20.83 8.50
CA VAL A 174 19.49 -20.29 7.13
C VAL A 174 20.76 -19.62 6.63
N LEU A 175 21.37 -18.72 7.41
CA LEU A 175 22.57 -18.01 6.98
C LEU A 175 23.81 -18.90 6.96
N ASP A 176 23.94 -19.91 7.81
CA ASP A 176 25.02 -20.88 7.75
C ASP A 176 25.00 -21.64 6.42
N HIS A 177 23.81 -22.07 5.98
CA HIS A 177 23.62 -22.75 4.71
C HIS A 177 23.80 -21.81 3.51
N TYR A 178 23.33 -20.54 3.63
CA TYR A 178 23.59 -19.52 2.63
C TYR A 178 25.09 -19.25 2.45
N ASN A 179 25.83 -19.05 3.54
CA ASN A 179 27.26 -18.78 3.53
C ASN A 179 28.09 -19.97 2.95
N ALA A 180 27.58 -21.19 3.11
CA ALA A 180 28.21 -22.40 2.55
C ALA A 180 27.79 -22.69 1.10
N SER A 181 26.94 -21.85 0.50
CA SER A 181 26.35 -22.08 -0.82
C SER A 181 26.98 -21.20 -1.91
N GLU A 182 26.60 -21.44 -3.17
CA GLU A 182 27.04 -20.66 -4.33
C GLU A 182 26.23 -19.37 -4.56
N GLY A 183 25.55 -18.85 -3.51
CA GLY A 183 24.74 -17.64 -3.55
C GLY A 183 23.24 -17.88 -3.44
N LEU A 184 22.47 -16.81 -3.56
CA LEU A 184 21.03 -16.79 -3.26
C LEU A 184 20.22 -17.80 -4.08
N SER A 185 20.54 -17.97 -5.37
CA SER A 185 19.84 -18.89 -6.28
C SER A 185 19.97 -20.38 -5.91
N SER A 186 20.89 -20.72 -4.99
CA SER A 186 20.98 -22.07 -4.42
C SER A 186 20.08 -22.27 -3.19
N ARG A 187 19.51 -21.22 -2.66
CA ARG A 187 18.61 -21.22 -1.49
C ARG A 187 17.18 -20.85 -1.85
N ILE A 188 17.02 -19.86 -2.70
CA ILE A 188 15.73 -19.51 -3.28
C ILE A 188 15.78 -19.85 -4.76
N SER A 189 14.85 -20.67 -5.23
CA SER A 189 14.91 -21.14 -6.61
C SER A 189 14.91 -20.00 -7.63
N PRO A 190 15.63 -20.16 -8.76
CA PRO A 190 15.71 -19.13 -9.79
C PRO A 190 14.35 -18.64 -10.28
N GLU A 191 13.37 -19.53 -10.36
CA GLU A 191 12.00 -19.21 -10.78
C GLU A 191 11.33 -18.21 -9.85
N ILE A 192 11.55 -18.33 -8.53
CA ILE A 192 11.04 -17.37 -7.55
C ILE A 192 11.75 -16.03 -7.73
N LEU A 193 13.10 -16.03 -7.77
CA LEU A 193 13.89 -14.81 -7.91
C LEU A 193 13.62 -14.06 -9.23
N GLU A 194 13.37 -14.78 -10.31
CA GLU A 194 12.97 -14.18 -11.58
C GLU A 194 11.63 -13.47 -11.43
N ARG A 195 10.65 -14.10 -10.78
CA ARG A 195 9.31 -13.54 -10.59
C ARG A 195 9.33 -12.33 -9.65
N THR A 196 9.99 -12.42 -8.49
CA THR A 196 10.03 -11.31 -7.52
C THR A 196 10.75 -10.07 -8.08
N ARG A 197 11.75 -10.27 -8.95
CA ARG A 197 12.47 -9.17 -9.62
C ARG A 197 11.74 -8.61 -10.85
N ALA A 198 10.79 -9.35 -11.41
CA ALA A 198 10.05 -8.96 -12.59
C ALA A 198 8.77 -8.15 -12.29
N VAL A 199 8.33 -8.07 -11.04
CA VAL A 199 7.19 -7.27 -10.62
C VAL A 199 7.60 -5.82 -10.34
N ASP A 200 6.61 -4.93 -10.20
CA ASP A 200 6.85 -3.53 -9.90
C ASP A 200 7.18 -3.30 -8.42
N ILE A 201 6.54 -4.10 -7.52
CA ILE A 201 6.72 -3.99 -6.07
C ILE A 201 6.72 -5.39 -5.47
N PHE A 202 7.84 -5.78 -4.88
CA PHE A 202 7.98 -7.01 -4.09
C PHE A 202 8.01 -6.68 -2.60
N PHE A 203 7.02 -7.20 -1.87
CA PHE A 203 6.81 -7.02 -0.44
C PHE A 203 7.05 -8.31 0.33
N LEU A 204 7.70 -8.23 1.50
CA LEU A 204 7.82 -9.34 2.44
C LEU A 204 7.80 -8.90 3.90
N ASN A 205 7.55 -9.85 4.82
CA ASN A 205 7.67 -9.62 6.24
C ASN A 205 9.12 -9.84 6.70
N HIS A 206 9.74 -8.78 7.23
CA HIS A 206 11.11 -8.76 7.74
C HIS A 206 11.11 -9.15 9.22
N GLU A 207 11.06 -10.46 9.51
CA GLU A 207 10.80 -10.99 10.86
C GLU A 207 12.08 -11.25 11.67
N PHE A 208 12.94 -10.26 11.73
CA PHE A 208 14.18 -10.22 12.51
C PHE A 208 14.64 -8.77 12.65
N CYS A 209 15.59 -8.48 13.51
CA CYS A 209 16.28 -7.20 13.44
C CYS A 209 17.58 -7.33 12.62
N ILE A 210 17.91 -6.30 11.86
CA ILE A 210 19.19 -6.20 11.12
C ILE A 210 20.04 -5.12 11.81
N SER A 211 21.03 -5.53 12.61
CA SER A 211 21.75 -4.62 13.50
C SER A 211 23.01 -5.27 14.07
N ASP A 212 23.99 -4.42 14.38
CA ASP A 212 25.14 -4.75 15.23
C ASP A 212 25.00 -4.21 16.67
N ARG A 213 23.82 -3.62 17.02
CA ARG A 213 23.53 -2.96 18.30
C ARG A 213 22.53 -3.74 19.13
N GLY A 214 22.49 -3.43 20.42
CA GLY A 214 21.53 -4.01 21.35
C GLY A 214 21.91 -5.41 21.83
N GLU A 215 21.17 -5.88 22.84
CA GLU A 215 21.34 -7.19 23.46
C GLU A 215 20.01 -7.96 23.37
N PRO A 216 20.05 -9.31 23.29
CA PRO A 216 18.83 -10.10 23.19
C PRO A 216 17.90 -9.88 24.38
N LEU A 217 16.60 -9.74 24.12
CA LEU A 217 15.59 -9.54 25.15
C LEU A 217 15.56 -10.70 26.14
N GLN A 218 15.73 -10.39 27.41
CA GLN A 218 15.73 -11.41 28.48
C GLN A 218 14.34 -12.07 28.62
N GLY A 219 14.34 -13.39 28.65
CA GLY A 219 13.15 -14.19 28.84
C GLY A 219 12.30 -14.39 27.56
N LYS A 220 12.73 -13.88 26.43
CA LYS A 220 12.22 -14.27 25.13
C LYS A 220 12.94 -15.55 24.67
N LYS A 221 12.19 -16.55 24.22
CA LYS A 221 12.73 -17.87 23.87
C LYS A 221 13.57 -17.85 22.60
N TYR A 222 13.09 -17.13 21.60
CA TYR A 222 13.73 -16.97 20.30
C TYR A 222 13.98 -15.49 20.05
N THR A 223 15.19 -15.12 19.65
CA THR A 223 15.59 -13.76 19.31
C THR A 223 16.37 -13.78 18.01
N PHE A 224 15.94 -13.05 17.01
CA PHE A 224 16.47 -13.11 15.66
C PHE A 224 17.19 -11.83 15.27
N ARG A 225 18.47 -11.96 14.91
CA ARG A 225 19.30 -10.84 14.45
C ARG A 225 20.19 -11.22 13.31
N ALA A 226 20.21 -10.39 12.26
CA ALA A 226 21.19 -10.42 11.20
C ALA A 226 22.19 -9.26 11.34
N LYS A 227 23.41 -9.44 10.82
CA LYS A 227 24.40 -8.35 10.72
C LYS A 227 24.01 -7.36 9.62
N PRO A 228 24.48 -6.09 9.70
CA PRO A 228 24.17 -5.05 8.72
C PRO A 228 24.41 -5.43 7.26
N GLU A 229 25.49 -6.16 6.98
CA GLU A 229 25.84 -6.58 5.61
C GLU A 229 24.84 -7.55 4.96
N ARG A 230 23.93 -8.15 5.76
CA ARG A 230 22.88 -9.05 5.26
C ARG A 230 21.77 -8.33 4.49
N ILE A 231 21.74 -7.02 4.58
CA ILE A 231 20.81 -6.20 3.77
C ILE A 231 20.92 -6.52 2.28
N LYS A 232 22.13 -6.87 1.81
CA LYS A 232 22.38 -7.25 0.42
C LYS A 232 21.54 -8.44 -0.06
N ILE A 233 21.12 -9.32 0.85
CA ILE A 233 20.25 -10.45 0.50
C ILE A 233 18.87 -9.94 0.08
N LEU A 234 18.32 -8.92 0.76
CA LEU A 234 17.07 -8.28 0.40
C LEU A 234 17.19 -7.59 -0.97
N GLU A 235 18.29 -6.86 -1.18
CA GLU A 235 18.59 -6.23 -2.47
C GLU A 235 18.69 -7.26 -3.60
N GLU A 236 19.39 -8.37 -3.37
CA GLU A 236 19.52 -9.47 -4.33
C GLU A 236 18.19 -10.17 -4.61
N MET A 237 17.26 -10.22 -3.64
CA MET A 237 15.90 -10.74 -3.83
C MET A 237 15.03 -9.82 -4.67
N GLY A 238 15.41 -8.55 -4.83
CA GLY A 238 14.61 -7.52 -5.48
C GLY A 238 13.52 -6.97 -4.55
N THR A 239 13.78 -6.93 -3.24
CA THR A 239 12.82 -6.43 -2.24
C THR A 239 12.65 -4.93 -2.36
N ASP A 240 11.42 -4.48 -2.58
CA ASP A 240 11.06 -3.07 -2.70
C ASP A 240 10.49 -2.49 -1.41
N LEU A 241 9.85 -3.32 -0.57
CA LEU A 241 9.15 -2.88 0.64
C LEU A 241 9.09 -4.01 1.66
N VAL A 242 9.26 -3.68 2.96
CA VAL A 242 9.15 -4.66 4.03
C VAL A 242 8.16 -4.23 5.11
N SER A 243 7.54 -5.22 5.77
CA SER A 243 6.86 -5.01 7.05
C SER A 243 7.84 -5.16 8.20
N LEU A 244 7.82 -4.18 9.12
CA LEU A 244 8.42 -4.29 10.46
C LEU A 244 7.37 -4.57 11.54
N ALA A 245 6.09 -4.68 11.16
CA ALA A 245 4.99 -5.01 12.06
C ALA A 245 4.99 -6.51 12.37
N ASN A 246 5.92 -6.97 13.22
CA ASN A 246 6.00 -8.37 13.65
C ASN A 246 6.59 -8.47 15.06
N ASN A 247 6.61 -9.66 15.61
CA ASN A 247 7.06 -9.90 16.97
C ASN A 247 8.58 -10.08 17.13
N HIS A 248 9.38 -10.03 16.05
CA HIS A 248 10.83 -10.26 16.10
C HIS A 248 11.70 -9.05 15.75
N VAL A 249 11.16 -7.98 15.20
CA VAL A 249 11.94 -6.79 14.84
C VAL A 249 12.54 -6.07 16.05
N TYR A 250 11.98 -6.28 17.25
CA TYR A 250 12.42 -5.66 18.52
C TYR A 250 13.28 -6.60 19.40
N ASP A 251 13.67 -7.75 18.93
CA ASP A 251 14.32 -8.83 19.70
C ASP A 251 15.61 -8.42 20.42
N TYR A 252 16.29 -7.42 19.93
CA TYR A 252 17.51 -6.87 20.52
C TYR A 252 17.33 -5.44 21.06
N GLY A 253 16.07 -5.08 21.32
CA GLY A 253 15.69 -3.83 22.01
C GLY A 253 15.75 -2.58 21.12
N PRO A 254 15.60 -1.39 21.76
CA PRO A 254 15.35 -0.14 21.05
C PRO A 254 16.47 0.27 20.10
N GLU A 255 17.74 0.06 20.46
CA GLU A 255 18.86 0.46 19.62
C GLU A 255 19.01 -0.42 18.38
N ALA A 256 18.65 -1.71 18.48
CA ALA A 256 18.62 -2.59 17.33
C ALA A 256 17.47 -2.23 16.37
N MET A 257 16.29 -1.92 16.90
CA MET A 257 15.14 -1.48 16.08
C MET A 257 15.45 -0.19 15.31
N LYS A 258 16.01 0.83 15.98
CA LYS A 258 16.42 2.08 15.31
C LYS A 258 17.46 1.82 14.22
N ASN A 259 18.46 0.98 14.52
CA ASN A 259 19.49 0.64 13.56
C ASN A 259 18.97 -0.18 12.38
N THR A 260 17.95 -1.03 12.59
CA THR A 260 17.25 -1.72 11.50
C THR A 260 16.62 -0.71 10.54
N ALA A 261 15.92 0.29 11.07
CA ALA A 261 15.34 1.36 10.26
C ALA A 261 16.43 2.15 9.49
N ASP A 262 17.54 2.51 10.15
CA ASP A 262 18.66 3.23 9.52
C ASP A 262 19.29 2.42 8.37
N ILE A 263 19.43 1.11 8.53
CA ILE A 263 20.03 0.21 7.51
C ILE A 263 19.08 0.05 6.32
N LEU A 264 17.79 -0.13 6.57
CA LEU A 264 16.77 -0.20 5.51
C LEU A 264 16.71 1.10 4.70
N GLU A 265 16.70 2.25 5.37
CA GLU A 265 16.74 3.56 4.69
C GLU A 265 18.02 3.74 3.86
N ALA A 266 19.19 3.36 4.40
CA ALA A 266 20.47 3.44 3.68
C ALA A 266 20.52 2.52 2.44
N ALA A 267 19.74 1.44 2.43
CA ALA A 267 19.56 0.53 1.30
C ALA A 267 18.41 0.95 0.37
N GLU A 268 17.76 2.09 0.63
CA GLU A 268 16.60 2.57 -0.13
C GLU A 268 15.43 1.56 -0.14
N ILE A 269 15.28 0.76 0.93
CA ILE A 269 14.17 -0.16 1.14
C ILE A 269 13.19 0.45 2.15
N PRO A 270 12.06 0.99 1.71
CA PRO A 270 11.00 1.47 2.60
C PRO A 270 10.44 0.39 3.51
N TYR A 271 9.83 0.81 4.63
CA TYR A 271 9.20 -0.09 5.57
C TYR A 271 7.90 0.48 6.14
N VAL A 272 7.03 -0.40 6.60
CA VAL A 272 5.73 -0.08 7.22
C VAL A 272 5.55 -0.82 8.55
N GLY A 273 4.73 -0.25 9.45
CA GLY A 273 4.25 -0.94 10.63
C GLY A 273 5.23 -1.01 11.82
N GLY A 274 6.35 -0.33 11.73
CA GLY A 274 7.33 -0.18 12.80
C GLY A 274 8.24 0.99 12.53
N GLY A 275 8.99 1.46 13.53
CA GLY A 275 9.86 2.61 13.33
C GLY A 275 10.55 3.09 14.61
N ARG A 276 11.27 4.21 14.48
CA ARG A 276 12.01 4.85 15.57
C ARG A 276 11.11 5.59 16.56
N ASN A 277 9.85 5.83 16.17
CA ASN A 277 8.81 6.48 16.95
C ASN A 277 7.42 6.14 16.38
N TYR A 278 6.36 6.62 17.04
CA TYR A 278 4.98 6.37 16.63
C TYR A 278 4.65 6.89 15.24
N GLU A 279 5.13 8.08 14.87
CA GLU A 279 4.87 8.68 13.56
C GLU A 279 5.40 7.79 12.41
N GLU A 280 6.62 7.26 12.55
CA GLU A 280 7.17 6.32 11.58
C GLU A 280 6.41 4.99 11.55
N ALA A 281 6.05 4.45 12.72
CA ALA A 281 5.37 3.16 12.82
C ALA A 281 3.98 3.16 12.16
N VAL A 282 3.25 4.28 12.21
CA VAL A 282 1.89 4.41 11.64
C VAL A 282 1.87 4.99 10.23
N ARG A 283 3.03 5.40 9.73
CA ARG A 283 3.17 6.06 8.43
C ARG A 283 2.93 5.08 7.28
N PRO A 284 2.04 5.40 6.32
CA PRO A 284 1.88 4.60 5.11
C PRO A 284 3.06 4.81 4.15
N VAL A 285 3.29 3.83 3.29
CA VAL A 285 4.18 3.93 2.13
C VAL A 285 3.34 3.88 0.86
N TYR A 286 3.69 4.67 -0.13
CA TYR A 286 3.00 4.72 -1.41
C TYR A 286 3.95 4.45 -2.56
N TYR A 287 3.48 3.67 -3.53
CA TYR A 287 4.12 3.51 -4.83
C TYR A 287 3.21 4.03 -5.93
N VAL A 288 3.78 4.76 -6.88
CA VAL A 288 3.08 5.19 -8.09
C VAL A 288 3.67 4.42 -9.28
N VAL A 289 2.85 3.57 -9.89
CA VAL A 289 3.22 2.71 -11.01
C VAL A 289 2.21 2.90 -12.12
N ASN A 290 2.65 3.28 -13.32
CA ASN A 290 1.76 3.61 -14.46
C ASN A 290 0.63 4.59 -14.08
N GLY A 291 0.92 5.50 -13.15
CA GLY A 291 -0.06 6.45 -12.65
C GLY A 291 -1.09 5.90 -11.67
N ILE A 292 -0.96 4.64 -11.23
CA ILE A 292 -1.77 4.02 -10.18
C ILE A 292 -1.03 4.17 -8.86
N LYS A 293 -1.63 4.80 -7.87
CA LYS A 293 -1.03 4.98 -6.54
C LYS A 293 -1.47 3.86 -5.60
N ILE A 294 -0.52 3.02 -5.23
CA ILE A 294 -0.71 1.89 -4.32
C ILE A 294 -0.24 2.30 -2.93
N GLY A 295 -1.11 2.23 -1.93
CA GLY A 295 -0.78 2.48 -0.54
C GLY A 295 -0.51 1.19 0.22
N TYR A 296 0.39 1.24 1.21
CA TYR A 296 0.71 0.14 2.11
C TYR A 296 0.67 0.62 3.56
N VAL A 297 -0.02 -0.13 4.40
CA VAL A 297 -0.03 0.02 5.85
C VAL A 297 0.18 -1.34 6.50
N ALA A 298 0.81 -1.39 7.69
CA ALA A 298 1.00 -2.65 8.39
C ALA A 298 0.81 -2.49 9.90
N ALA A 299 0.31 -3.56 10.54
CA ALA A 299 0.19 -3.64 12.00
C ALA A 299 0.37 -5.08 12.49
N THR A 300 0.68 -5.25 13.77
CA THR A 300 0.81 -6.57 14.39
C THR A 300 -0.12 -6.77 15.56
N ARG A 301 -0.66 -7.97 15.68
CA ARG A 301 -1.39 -8.48 16.85
C ARG A 301 -0.68 -9.70 17.47
N ALA A 302 0.52 -10.00 17.01
CA ALA A 302 1.29 -11.12 17.50
C ALA A 302 2.15 -10.73 18.71
N GLU A 303 2.43 -11.72 19.58
CA GLU A 303 3.30 -11.61 20.74
C GLU A 303 2.71 -10.76 21.92
N LYS A 304 3.39 -10.81 23.01
CA LYS A 304 3.08 -10.03 24.21
C LYS A 304 3.77 -8.67 24.15
N ILE A 305 3.04 -7.61 24.43
CA ILE A 305 3.50 -6.20 24.40
C ILE A 305 4.86 -6.00 25.10
N ARG A 306 5.16 -6.74 26.16
CA ARG A 306 6.45 -6.62 26.87
C ARG A 306 7.69 -6.97 26.03
N TYR A 307 7.52 -7.76 24.97
CA TYR A 307 8.61 -8.16 24.06
C TYR A 307 8.60 -7.37 22.75
N THR A 308 7.41 -6.92 22.36
CA THR A 308 7.22 -6.14 21.13
C THR A 308 6.38 -4.92 21.50
N PRO A 309 7.01 -3.85 22.01
CA PRO A 309 6.30 -2.66 22.47
C PRO A 309 5.69 -1.91 21.29
N GLU A 310 4.57 -1.26 21.56
CA GLU A 310 4.05 -0.23 20.68
C GLU A 310 5.05 0.93 20.57
N ALA A 311 5.17 1.49 19.37
CA ALA A 311 5.96 2.69 19.19
C ALA A 311 5.32 3.88 19.93
N GLU A 312 6.12 4.69 20.61
CA GLU A 312 5.68 5.90 21.27
C GLU A 312 6.28 7.14 20.59
N GLU A 313 5.84 8.33 20.97
CA GLU A 313 6.32 9.61 20.40
C GLU A 313 7.86 9.68 20.33
N ASN A 314 8.55 9.19 21.34
CA ASN A 314 10.02 9.25 21.45
C ASN A 314 10.67 7.87 21.70
N ALA A 315 9.96 6.78 21.41
CA ALA A 315 10.46 5.42 21.59
C ALA A 315 10.13 4.53 20.39
N PRO A 316 11.10 3.71 19.93
CA PRO A 316 10.91 2.81 18.82
C PRO A 316 10.00 1.64 19.21
N GLY A 317 9.28 1.14 18.25
CA GLY A 317 8.37 0.02 18.41
C GLY A 317 7.63 -0.29 17.12
N VAL A 318 6.60 -1.11 17.25
CA VAL A 318 5.73 -1.52 16.16
C VAL A 318 4.37 -0.84 16.24
N PHE A 319 3.60 -0.88 15.16
CA PHE A 319 2.20 -0.50 15.20
C PHE A 319 1.37 -1.70 15.67
N LEU A 320 0.83 -1.61 16.88
CA LEU A 320 -0.02 -2.66 17.44
C LEU A 320 -1.47 -2.50 16.98
N THR A 321 -2.16 -3.63 16.83
CA THR A 321 -3.58 -3.68 16.49
C THR A 321 -4.37 -4.66 17.37
N TYR A 322 -4.05 -4.69 18.69
CA TYR A 322 -4.91 -5.36 19.68
C TYR A 322 -6.23 -4.60 19.88
N ASP A 323 -6.16 -3.27 19.88
CA ASP A 323 -7.26 -2.36 19.67
C ASP A 323 -7.16 -1.88 18.21
N THR A 324 -8.22 -2.13 17.44
CA THR A 324 -8.21 -1.90 15.99
C THR A 324 -8.42 -0.44 15.60
N GLU A 325 -8.88 0.44 16.51
CA GLU A 325 -9.31 1.79 16.15
C GLU A 325 -8.18 2.65 15.55
N ALA A 326 -6.98 2.60 16.15
CA ALA A 326 -5.84 3.36 15.63
C ALA A 326 -5.43 2.89 14.22
N PHE A 327 -5.44 1.57 13.98
CA PHE A 327 -5.11 1.02 12.67
C PHE A 327 -6.23 1.30 11.64
N ASN A 328 -7.51 1.21 12.06
CA ASN A 328 -8.66 1.60 11.23
C ASN A 328 -8.56 3.06 10.78
N GLU A 329 -8.15 3.97 11.68
CA GLU A 329 -7.93 5.38 11.32
C GLU A 329 -6.73 5.54 10.36
N GLY A 330 -5.66 4.78 10.56
CA GLY A 330 -4.52 4.71 9.64
C GLY A 330 -4.95 4.28 8.22
N ILE A 331 -5.77 3.23 8.13
CA ILE A 331 -6.37 2.75 6.87
C ILE A 331 -7.21 3.84 6.21
N ARG A 332 -8.13 4.47 6.96
CA ARG A 332 -8.98 5.56 6.44
C ARG A 332 -8.17 6.73 5.88
N ARG A 333 -7.09 7.12 6.57
CA ARG A 333 -6.20 8.20 6.10
C ARG A 333 -5.41 7.80 4.86
N ALA A 334 -4.85 6.59 4.86
CA ALA A 334 -4.06 6.09 3.74
C ALA A 334 -4.92 5.92 2.48
N LYS A 335 -6.14 5.37 2.61
CA LYS A 335 -7.05 5.14 1.47
C LYS A 335 -7.46 6.43 0.77
N LYS A 336 -7.60 7.52 1.48
CA LYS A 336 -7.91 8.83 0.88
C LYS A 336 -6.82 9.33 -0.08
N GLN A 337 -5.62 8.78 0.00
CA GLN A 337 -4.45 9.23 -0.73
C GLN A 337 -3.96 8.24 -1.80
N CYS A 338 -4.68 7.14 -2.03
CA CYS A 338 -4.27 6.14 -3.01
C CYS A 338 -5.46 5.52 -3.75
N ASP A 339 -5.17 4.94 -4.89
CA ASP A 339 -6.16 4.23 -5.71
C ASP A 339 -6.42 2.83 -5.15
N TYR A 340 -5.39 2.13 -4.67
CA TYR A 340 -5.47 0.79 -4.10
C TYR A 340 -4.67 0.70 -2.79
N LEU A 341 -5.28 0.17 -1.73
CA LEU A 341 -4.67 0.08 -0.40
C LEU A 341 -4.48 -1.36 0.06
N VAL A 342 -3.23 -1.71 0.31
CA VAL A 342 -2.83 -2.98 0.92
C VAL A 342 -2.68 -2.80 2.43
N ALA A 343 -3.37 -3.61 3.22
CA ALA A 343 -3.16 -3.73 4.66
C ALA A 343 -2.42 -5.05 4.96
N TYR A 344 -1.21 -4.98 5.52
CA TYR A 344 -0.51 -6.16 6.01
C TYR A 344 -0.76 -6.33 7.51
N VAL A 345 -1.05 -7.56 7.95
CA VAL A 345 -1.31 -7.84 9.37
C VAL A 345 -0.57 -9.10 9.82
N HIS A 346 0.30 -8.95 10.81
CA HIS A 346 1.00 -10.05 11.44
C HIS A 346 0.18 -10.56 12.63
N TRP A 347 -0.51 -11.70 12.48
CA TRP A 347 -1.57 -12.19 13.36
C TRP A 347 -1.74 -13.71 13.31
N GLY A 348 -2.67 -14.23 14.10
CA GLY A 348 -3.01 -15.65 14.12
C GLY A 348 -2.28 -16.40 15.23
N THR A 349 -2.36 -17.71 15.20
CA THR A 349 -1.67 -18.62 16.12
C THR A 349 -0.61 -19.40 15.36
N GLU A 350 0.64 -19.44 15.89
CA GLU A 350 1.74 -20.21 15.32
C GLU A 350 1.34 -21.66 15.08
N ASP A 351 1.78 -22.21 13.95
CA ASP A 351 1.56 -23.59 13.48
C ASP A 351 0.07 -24.00 13.28
N SER A 352 -0.87 -23.05 13.34
CA SER A 352 -2.28 -23.28 13.03
C SER A 352 -2.59 -22.89 11.58
N ASP A 353 -3.01 -23.85 10.75
CA ASP A 353 -3.50 -23.60 9.40
C ASP A 353 -4.97 -23.10 9.37
N GLN A 354 -5.64 -23.09 10.53
CA GLN A 354 -6.98 -22.54 10.69
C GLN A 354 -6.91 -21.12 11.21
N TYR A 355 -7.39 -20.16 10.42
CA TYR A 355 -7.54 -18.79 10.90
C TYR A 355 -8.68 -18.68 11.93
N GLU A 356 -8.55 -17.74 12.82
CA GLU A 356 -9.45 -17.58 13.96
C GLU A 356 -10.56 -16.55 13.67
N THR A 357 -11.67 -16.64 14.41
CA THR A 357 -12.82 -15.72 14.25
C THR A 357 -12.39 -14.25 14.40
N TYR A 358 -11.46 -13.94 15.34
CA TYR A 358 -11.00 -12.57 15.50
C TYR A 358 -10.27 -12.03 14.28
N GLN A 359 -9.54 -12.88 13.51
CA GLN A 359 -8.91 -12.47 12.26
C GLN A 359 -9.96 -12.07 11.22
N GLN A 360 -11.07 -12.83 11.14
CA GLN A 360 -12.20 -12.46 10.28
C GLN A 360 -12.88 -11.17 10.71
N ASP A 361 -13.10 -10.98 12.02
CA ASP A 361 -13.75 -9.78 12.54
C ASP A 361 -12.89 -8.54 12.28
N MET A 362 -11.59 -8.61 12.55
CA MET A 362 -10.63 -7.55 12.22
C MET A 362 -10.58 -7.28 10.71
N ALA A 363 -10.57 -8.32 9.87
CA ALA A 363 -10.58 -8.14 8.42
C ALA A 363 -11.81 -7.37 7.94
N ARG A 364 -13.01 -7.64 8.49
CA ARG A 364 -14.23 -6.86 8.18
C ARG A 364 -14.08 -5.40 8.56
N GLU A 365 -13.51 -5.10 9.73
CA GLU A 365 -13.26 -3.73 10.18
C GLU A 365 -12.27 -3.00 9.26
N PHE A 366 -11.19 -3.66 8.86
CA PHE A 366 -10.17 -3.09 7.98
C PHE A 366 -10.73 -2.83 6.58
N PHE A 367 -11.55 -3.72 6.03
CA PHE A 367 -12.25 -3.49 4.77
C PHE A 367 -13.28 -2.36 4.86
N ALA A 368 -14.03 -2.28 5.97
CA ALA A 368 -14.95 -1.18 6.23
C ALA A 368 -14.23 0.17 6.39
N SER A 369 -12.97 0.15 6.82
CA SER A 369 -12.11 1.32 6.94
C SER A 369 -11.43 1.74 5.63
N GLY A 370 -11.48 0.90 4.58
CA GLY A 370 -11.02 1.26 3.24
C GLY A 370 -9.90 0.42 2.66
N ALA A 371 -9.41 -0.63 3.34
CA ALA A 371 -8.48 -1.57 2.73
C ALA A 371 -9.12 -2.24 1.51
N ASP A 372 -8.32 -2.49 0.45
CA ASP A 372 -8.77 -3.20 -0.75
C ASP A 372 -8.33 -4.66 -0.74
N ILE A 373 -7.22 -4.96 -0.10
CA ILE A 373 -6.73 -6.31 0.18
C ILE A 373 -6.08 -6.36 1.55
N ILE A 374 -6.18 -7.51 2.21
CA ILE A 374 -5.44 -7.81 3.44
C ILE A 374 -4.53 -9.00 3.18
N VAL A 375 -3.25 -8.86 3.53
CA VAL A 375 -2.24 -9.93 3.48
C VAL A 375 -1.69 -10.15 4.86
N GLY A 376 -1.63 -11.41 5.31
CA GLY A 376 -1.21 -11.76 6.66
C GLY A 376 0.03 -12.66 6.71
N GLY A 377 0.65 -12.68 7.90
CA GLY A 377 1.78 -13.53 8.29
C GLY A 377 1.71 -13.87 9.78
N HIS A 378 2.72 -14.49 10.36
CA HIS A 378 2.91 -14.96 11.72
C HIS A 378 2.60 -16.45 11.97
N PRO A 379 1.56 -17.09 11.42
CA PRO A 379 1.29 -18.50 11.72
C PRO A 379 2.40 -19.45 11.27
N HIS A 380 3.36 -19.00 10.47
CA HIS A 380 4.43 -19.82 9.90
C HIS A 380 3.95 -20.99 9.04
N VAL A 381 2.67 -20.99 8.70
CA VAL A 381 2.01 -21.94 7.80
C VAL A 381 1.01 -21.19 6.93
N LEU A 382 0.68 -21.74 5.77
CA LEU A 382 -0.42 -21.24 4.95
C LEU A 382 -1.74 -21.31 5.70
N GLN A 383 -2.47 -20.22 5.72
CA GLN A 383 -3.90 -20.19 6.09
C GLN A 383 -4.75 -19.91 4.85
N GLY A 384 -6.07 -19.99 5.00
CA GLY A 384 -7.02 -19.80 3.91
C GLY A 384 -6.99 -18.41 3.28
N ILE A 385 -7.64 -18.31 2.13
CA ILE A 385 -7.95 -17.06 1.44
C ILE A 385 -9.47 -16.94 1.39
N GLU A 386 -10.00 -15.76 1.70
CA GLU A 386 -11.43 -15.52 1.73
C GLU A 386 -11.76 -14.23 0.98
N TYR A 387 -12.78 -14.26 0.11
CA TYR A 387 -13.38 -13.04 -0.39
C TYR A 387 -14.50 -12.60 0.54
N MET A 388 -14.32 -11.47 1.21
CA MET A 388 -15.37 -10.75 1.93
C MET A 388 -15.99 -9.73 0.98
N GLU A 389 -17.20 -10.03 0.49
CA GLU A 389 -17.77 -9.35 -0.67
C GLU A 389 -16.87 -9.52 -1.89
N GLU A 390 -16.27 -8.44 -2.40
CA GLU A 390 -15.34 -8.48 -3.55
C GLU A 390 -13.87 -8.29 -3.14
N LYS A 391 -13.58 -8.17 -1.83
CA LYS A 391 -12.25 -7.89 -1.31
C LYS A 391 -11.59 -9.14 -0.74
N PRO A 392 -10.38 -9.49 -1.18
CA PRO A 392 -9.70 -10.69 -0.70
C PRO A 392 -8.92 -10.44 0.59
N VAL A 393 -9.01 -11.38 1.52
CA VAL A 393 -8.09 -11.53 2.64
C VAL A 393 -7.29 -12.82 2.48
N VAL A 394 -5.97 -12.71 2.51
CA VAL A 394 -5.01 -13.82 2.56
C VAL A 394 -4.50 -13.90 3.99
N TYR A 395 -4.99 -14.85 4.77
CA TYR A 395 -4.77 -14.86 6.21
C TYR A 395 -3.32 -15.12 6.61
N SER A 396 -2.58 -15.98 5.87
CA SER A 396 -1.14 -16.17 6.03
C SER A 396 -0.51 -16.79 4.79
N LEU A 397 0.66 -16.31 4.40
CA LEU A 397 1.51 -16.87 3.35
C LEU A 397 2.54 -17.88 3.90
N GLY A 398 2.60 -18.08 5.22
CA GLY A 398 3.56 -18.97 5.88
C GLY A 398 5.00 -18.48 5.83
N ASP A 399 5.93 -19.38 6.13
CA ASP A 399 7.37 -19.12 6.05
C ASP A 399 7.82 -18.99 4.59
N PHE A 400 8.42 -17.86 4.25
CA PHE A 400 9.04 -17.74 2.93
C PHE A 400 10.45 -18.34 2.94
N TRP A 401 11.32 -17.89 3.86
CA TRP A 401 12.63 -18.46 4.07
C TRP A 401 13.04 -18.22 5.53
N PHE A 402 12.84 -19.24 6.37
CA PHE A 402 12.84 -19.05 7.81
C PHE A 402 13.65 -20.10 8.57
N ASN A 403 13.48 -21.39 8.27
CA ASN A 403 14.11 -22.50 8.97
C ASN A 403 14.28 -23.75 8.08
N ASP A 404 14.52 -24.93 8.66
CA ASP A 404 14.67 -26.22 7.97
C ASP A 404 13.37 -27.01 7.86
N GLU A 405 12.30 -26.54 8.46
CA GLU A 405 11.02 -27.27 8.42
C GLU A 405 10.46 -27.33 7.01
N THR A 406 9.90 -28.50 6.68
CA THR A 406 9.22 -28.66 5.40
C THR A 406 7.81 -28.10 5.50
N LYS A 407 7.59 -26.91 4.93
CA LYS A 407 6.32 -26.21 4.93
C LYS A 407 5.96 -25.72 3.52
N ASP A 408 4.70 -25.90 3.17
CA ASP A 408 4.17 -25.27 1.96
C ASP A 408 4.03 -23.76 2.20
N THR A 409 4.41 -22.99 1.19
CA THR A 409 4.36 -21.52 1.16
C THR A 409 4.14 -21.06 -0.28
N GLY A 410 4.15 -19.78 -0.54
CA GLY A 410 4.06 -19.27 -1.89
C GLY A 410 4.32 -17.78 -2.01
N VAL A 411 4.38 -17.33 -3.26
CA VAL A 411 4.39 -15.92 -3.61
C VAL A 411 3.01 -15.58 -4.16
N LEU A 412 2.36 -14.59 -3.57
CA LEU A 412 1.11 -14.02 -4.07
C LEU A 412 1.43 -12.93 -5.07
N GLU A 413 0.86 -12.97 -6.26
CA GLU A 413 1.00 -11.93 -7.29
C GLU A 413 -0.36 -11.28 -7.56
N LEU A 414 -0.37 -9.96 -7.71
CA LEU A 414 -1.55 -9.17 -8.01
C LEU A 414 -1.30 -8.29 -9.23
N ASP A 415 -2.23 -8.30 -10.18
CA ASP A 415 -2.33 -7.31 -11.24
C ASP A 415 -3.38 -6.27 -10.83
N ILE A 416 -2.96 -5.04 -10.63
CA ILE A 416 -3.82 -3.93 -10.22
C ILE A 416 -3.92 -2.93 -11.37
N SER A 417 -5.14 -2.60 -11.78
CA SER A 417 -5.43 -1.48 -12.67
C SER A 417 -6.00 -0.30 -11.90
N ILE A 418 -6.33 0.78 -12.59
CA ILE A 418 -7.02 1.92 -11.96
C ILE A 418 -8.42 1.53 -11.43
N ASP A 419 -9.03 0.50 -11.99
CA ASP A 419 -10.33 -0.02 -11.57
C ASP A 419 -10.24 -1.01 -10.40
N GLY A 420 -9.02 -1.37 -9.97
CA GLY A 420 -8.76 -2.25 -8.84
C GLY A 420 -8.06 -3.56 -9.22
N LEU A 421 -8.31 -4.61 -8.43
CA LEU A 421 -7.71 -5.94 -8.61
C LEU A 421 -8.28 -6.64 -9.84
N GLU A 422 -7.41 -6.95 -10.83
CA GLU A 422 -7.80 -7.68 -12.04
C GLU A 422 -7.46 -9.17 -11.97
N GLU A 423 -6.31 -9.51 -11.42
CA GLU A 423 -5.90 -10.91 -11.26
C GLU A 423 -5.15 -11.09 -9.94
N MET A 424 -5.45 -12.17 -9.26
CA MET A 424 -4.71 -12.64 -8.10
C MET A 424 -4.20 -14.05 -8.39
N ARG A 425 -2.89 -14.28 -8.21
CA ARG A 425 -2.24 -15.54 -8.53
C ARG A 425 -1.36 -16.00 -7.36
N PHE A 426 -1.41 -17.29 -7.06
CA PHE A 426 -0.54 -17.93 -6.09
C PHE A 426 0.53 -18.78 -6.81
N LEU A 427 1.79 -18.42 -6.60
CA LEU A 427 2.95 -19.17 -7.07
C LEU A 427 3.32 -20.20 -5.99
N PRO A 428 3.12 -21.50 -6.23
CA PRO A 428 3.26 -22.52 -5.20
C PRO A 428 4.73 -22.81 -4.92
N CYS A 429 5.10 -22.70 -3.66
CA CYS A 429 6.48 -22.91 -3.19
C CYS A 429 6.50 -23.85 -1.99
N ARG A 430 7.67 -24.35 -1.67
CA ARG A 430 7.94 -25.12 -0.47
C ARG A 430 9.24 -24.70 0.17
N GLN A 431 9.19 -24.34 1.45
CA GLN A 431 10.36 -24.24 2.29
C GLN A 431 10.77 -25.65 2.72
N GLN A 432 12.03 -25.99 2.59
CA GLN A 432 12.62 -27.21 3.12
C GLN A 432 14.16 -27.10 3.11
N ASP A 433 14.83 -27.78 4.03
CA ASP A 433 16.30 -27.85 4.06
C ASP A 433 16.97 -26.46 3.96
N PHE A 434 16.46 -25.47 4.73
CA PHE A 434 16.94 -24.08 4.72
C PHE A 434 16.89 -23.40 3.33
N SER A 435 15.94 -23.77 2.51
CA SER A 435 15.76 -23.23 1.17
C SER A 435 14.28 -23.11 0.81
N THR A 436 13.97 -22.25 -0.16
CA THR A 436 12.62 -22.12 -0.70
C THR A 436 12.61 -22.42 -2.18
N GLN A 437 11.85 -23.41 -2.55
CA GLN A 437 11.81 -23.95 -3.91
C GLN A 437 10.42 -23.77 -4.53
N TYR A 438 10.40 -23.32 -5.77
CA TYR A 438 9.19 -23.37 -6.59
C TYR A 438 8.82 -24.84 -6.87
N LEU A 439 7.57 -25.20 -6.69
CA LEU A 439 7.07 -26.53 -7.02
C LEU A 439 6.93 -26.67 -8.54
N LYS A 440 7.83 -27.42 -9.18
CA LYS A 440 7.83 -27.61 -10.66
C LYS A 440 6.88 -28.73 -11.12
N ASP A 441 6.61 -29.69 -10.26
CA ASP A 441 5.73 -30.82 -10.56
C ASP A 441 4.25 -30.39 -10.46
N SER A 442 3.50 -30.52 -11.54
CA SER A 442 2.09 -30.11 -11.61
C SER A 442 1.18 -30.87 -10.64
N ALA A 443 1.53 -32.11 -10.29
CA ALA A 443 0.76 -32.85 -9.29
C ALA A 443 1.02 -32.33 -7.87
N GLU A 444 2.24 -31.88 -7.56
CA GLU A 444 2.56 -31.22 -6.30
C GLU A 444 1.88 -29.83 -6.23
N GLN A 445 1.90 -29.05 -7.30
CA GLN A 445 1.16 -27.79 -7.41
C GLN A 445 -0.35 -28.01 -7.15
N GLY A 446 -0.96 -28.98 -7.84
CA GLY A 446 -2.38 -29.28 -7.68
C GLY A 446 -2.76 -29.74 -6.26
N LYS A 447 -1.86 -30.44 -5.57
CA LYS A 447 -2.07 -30.80 -4.15
C LYS A 447 -2.06 -29.55 -3.25
N LEU A 448 -1.14 -28.64 -3.48
CA LEU A 448 -1.05 -27.41 -2.71
C LEU A 448 -2.24 -26.50 -2.97
N TYR A 449 -2.66 -26.33 -4.23
CA TYR A 449 -3.87 -25.57 -4.58
C TYR A 449 -5.11 -26.18 -3.92
N SER A 450 -5.30 -27.51 -4.01
CA SER A 450 -6.42 -28.19 -3.37
C SER A 450 -6.42 -28.05 -1.84
N ARG A 451 -5.22 -28.03 -1.21
CA ARG A 451 -5.09 -27.74 0.21
C ARG A 451 -5.52 -26.31 0.53
N LEU A 452 -5.05 -25.33 -0.23
CA LEU A 452 -5.39 -23.92 -0.02
C LEU A 452 -6.89 -23.68 -0.22
N GLU A 453 -7.51 -24.30 -1.24
CA GLU A 453 -8.96 -24.30 -1.43
C GLU A 453 -9.73 -24.92 -0.25
N ALA A 454 -9.20 -26.00 0.31
CA ALA A 454 -9.83 -26.66 1.47
C ALA A 454 -9.77 -25.82 2.75
N LEU A 455 -8.75 -24.94 2.88
CA LEU A 455 -8.63 -23.98 3.97
C LEU A 455 -9.46 -22.70 3.74
N SER A 456 -10.02 -22.56 2.56
CA SER A 456 -10.65 -21.33 2.07
C SER A 456 -12.15 -21.54 1.84
N PRO A 457 -13.03 -20.61 2.28
CA PRO A 457 -14.46 -20.84 2.21
C PRO A 457 -15.05 -20.66 0.80
N ASN A 458 -14.46 -19.78 -0.02
CA ASN A 458 -15.12 -19.29 -1.22
C ASN A 458 -14.18 -18.95 -2.38
N ILE A 459 -13.08 -19.69 -2.56
CA ILE A 459 -12.18 -19.52 -3.71
C ILE A 459 -12.08 -20.79 -4.55
N GLU A 460 -11.70 -20.62 -5.79
CA GLU A 460 -11.21 -21.65 -6.72
C GLU A 460 -9.86 -21.23 -7.27
N ILE A 461 -8.95 -22.20 -7.46
CA ILE A 461 -7.59 -21.97 -7.98
C ILE A 461 -7.43 -22.82 -9.24
N ASP A 462 -7.12 -22.19 -10.36
CA ASP A 462 -6.89 -22.92 -11.61
C ASP A 462 -5.49 -23.56 -11.68
N ASP A 463 -5.23 -24.28 -12.78
CA ASP A 463 -3.96 -24.97 -13.02
C ASP A 463 -2.75 -24.03 -13.20
N LYS A 464 -2.99 -22.71 -13.34
CA LYS A 464 -1.97 -21.66 -13.41
C LYS A 464 -1.80 -20.92 -12.09
N GLY A 465 -2.53 -21.31 -11.07
CA GLY A 465 -2.53 -20.68 -9.76
C GLY A 465 -3.38 -19.40 -9.67
N VAL A 466 -4.20 -19.09 -10.68
CA VAL A 466 -5.11 -17.94 -10.63
C VAL A 466 -6.23 -18.23 -9.65
N ILE A 467 -6.40 -17.31 -8.69
CA ILE A 467 -7.38 -17.40 -7.63
C ILE A 467 -8.61 -16.60 -8.03
N GLN A 468 -9.76 -17.25 -7.97
CA GLN A 468 -11.06 -16.63 -8.27
C GLN A 468 -12.04 -16.87 -7.12
N LYS A 469 -12.97 -15.94 -6.96
CA LYS A 469 -14.11 -16.13 -6.05
C LYS A 469 -15.07 -17.17 -6.62
N LYS A 470 -15.47 -18.14 -5.82
CA LYS A 470 -16.46 -19.16 -6.24
C LYS A 470 -17.78 -18.52 -6.67
N GLY A 471 -18.17 -18.81 -7.89
CA GLY A 471 -19.44 -18.34 -8.43
C GLY A 471 -19.43 -16.91 -8.95
N ALA A 472 -18.23 -16.33 -9.20
CA ALA A 472 -18.09 -15.05 -9.87
C ALA A 472 -18.32 -15.15 -11.39
#